data_a47b5b43fd65075ebeac4f80940e18ae
#
_entry.id   a47b5b43fd65075ebeac4f80940e18ae
#
_cell.length_a   1.000
_cell.length_b   1.000
_cell.length_c   1.000
_cell.angle_alpha   90.00
_cell.angle_beta   90.00
_cell.angle_gamma   90.00
#
_symmetry.space_group_name_H-M   'P 1'
#
loop_
_entity.id
_entity.type
_entity.pdbx_description
1 polymer ?
#
loop_
_entity_poly.entity_id
_entity_poly.type
_entity_poly.pdbx_seq_one_letter_code
_entity_poly.pdbx_strand_id
1 'polypeptide(L)'
;MASGSLELVARDVSVQFDGLKALSGVTLAVPRGRITGLIGPNGAGKTTLINVLTGFQPTDSGAVVLEDEAVDGIPAHQLRRKGIARTFQSGRLFRDLRVVDNLEVTGVGLGQSRRDAIAEAEHIMAWLGISHLSGMIAGALPYTDERRVAIGRAIMRTPRYLLLDEPAAGMSEHESHDLAGIIKRISAEFGVGVLLIEHNIGLVLELCERIFVLDSGEIIEVGPPRQIRDSDAVRHAYMGTQRDEVIQALATEQAEAP
;
A
#
# COMPACT_ATOMS: atom_id res chain seq x y z
N MET A 1 27.27 16.71 -6.15
CA MET A 1 26.08 16.11 -6.77
C MET A 1 25.10 15.82 -5.64
N ALA A 2 23.97 16.51 -5.61
CA ALA A 2 22.94 16.22 -4.61
C ALA A 2 22.48 14.77 -4.84
N SER A 3 22.58 13.93 -3.82
CA SER A 3 22.00 12.59 -3.83
C SER A 3 20.49 12.77 -3.97
N GLY A 4 19.95 12.54 -5.16
CA GLY A 4 18.51 12.56 -5.41
C GLY A 4 17.82 11.64 -4.41
N SER A 5 16.74 12.10 -3.82
CA SER A 5 15.97 11.33 -2.84
C SER A 5 15.21 10.23 -3.61
N LEU A 6 15.52 8.97 -3.34
CA LEU A 6 14.79 7.83 -3.93
C LEU A 6 13.46 7.65 -3.19
N GLU A 7 12.49 8.54 -3.48
CA GLU A 7 11.20 8.58 -2.81
C GLU A 7 10.05 8.82 -3.80
N LEU A 8 8.87 8.30 -3.47
CA LEU A 8 7.60 8.73 -4.03
C LEU A 8 6.98 9.73 -3.05
N VAL A 9 6.71 10.95 -3.49
CA VAL A 9 6.26 12.04 -2.61
C VAL A 9 4.97 12.66 -3.14
N ALA A 10 3.95 12.74 -2.28
CA ALA A 10 2.90 13.75 -2.41
C ALA A 10 3.41 15.03 -1.75
N ARG A 11 3.47 16.15 -2.48
CA ARG A 11 3.97 17.42 -1.98
C ARG A 11 2.87 18.47 -2.01
N ASP A 12 2.40 18.90 -0.84
CA ASP A 12 1.39 19.94 -0.65
C ASP A 12 0.10 19.68 -1.45
N VAL A 13 -0.32 18.41 -1.50
CA VAL A 13 -1.43 17.94 -2.34
C VAL A 13 -2.77 18.33 -1.75
N SER A 14 -3.60 19.00 -2.57
CA SER A 14 -5.01 19.27 -2.24
C SER A 14 -5.93 18.71 -3.31
N VAL A 15 -7.09 18.19 -2.87
CA VAL A 15 -8.15 17.65 -3.72
C VAL A 15 -9.50 18.06 -3.16
N GLN A 16 -10.39 18.54 -4.03
CA GLN A 16 -11.73 18.95 -3.68
C GLN A 16 -12.77 18.25 -4.58
N PHE A 17 -13.88 17.81 -4.01
CA PHE A 17 -15.02 17.26 -4.72
C PHE A 17 -16.27 18.07 -4.36
N ASP A 18 -16.91 18.68 -5.36
CA ASP A 18 -18.16 19.44 -5.19
C ASP A 18 -18.14 20.42 -3.99
N GLY A 19 -17.01 21.08 -3.76
CA GLY A 19 -16.82 22.02 -2.65
C GLY A 19 -16.33 21.40 -1.35
N LEU A 20 -16.31 20.07 -1.22
CA LEU A 20 -15.75 19.37 -0.06
C LEU A 20 -14.26 19.12 -0.27
N LYS A 21 -13.42 19.60 0.63
CA LYS A 21 -11.98 19.32 0.63
C LYS A 21 -11.75 17.89 1.12
N ALA A 22 -11.31 17.01 0.22
CA ALA A 22 -10.92 15.64 0.55
C ALA A 22 -9.46 15.53 0.99
N LEU A 23 -8.59 16.42 0.48
CA LEU A 23 -7.21 16.60 0.93
C LEU A 23 -6.89 18.09 0.97
N SER A 24 -6.09 18.53 1.94
CA SER A 24 -5.70 19.92 2.18
C SER A 24 -4.22 19.99 2.54
N GLY A 25 -3.37 20.35 1.56
CA GLY A 25 -1.93 20.54 1.77
C GLY A 25 -1.16 19.30 2.23
N VAL A 26 -1.58 18.10 1.82
CA VAL A 26 -0.99 16.84 2.29
C VAL A 26 0.41 16.64 1.72
N THR A 27 1.38 16.47 2.62
CA THR A 27 2.76 16.06 2.26
C THR A 27 3.09 14.72 2.90
N LEU A 28 3.41 13.72 2.05
CA LEU A 28 3.76 12.35 2.46
C LEU A 28 4.88 11.84 1.55
N ALA A 29 5.89 11.18 2.15
CA ALA A 29 7.00 10.58 1.43
C ALA A 29 7.09 9.07 1.70
N VAL A 30 7.35 8.31 0.65
CA VAL A 30 7.57 6.85 0.69
C VAL A 30 8.98 6.59 0.18
N PRO A 31 9.98 6.38 1.06
CA PRO A 31 11.34 6.05 0.65
C PRO A 31 11.44 4.64 0.07
N ARG A 32 12.36 4.41 -0.85
CA ARG A 32 12.67 3.07 -1.36
C ARG A 32 13.24 2.16 -0.26
N GLY A 33 12.87 0.88 -0.31
CA GLY A 33 13.33 -0.12 0.64
C GLY A 33 12.85 0.10 2.07
N ARG A 34 11.79 0.93 2.25
CA ARG A 34 11.17 1.21 3.55
C ARG A 34 9.66 0.99 3.49
N ILE A 35 9.08 0.72 4.66
CA ILE A 35 7.63 0.59 4.82
C ILE A 35 7.12 1.83 5.55
N THR A 36 6.27 2.59 4.85
CA THR A 36 5.59 3.78 5.36
C THR A 36 4.13 3.46 5.61
N GLY A 37 3.61 3.78 6.78
CA GLY A 37 2.19 3.62 7.13
C GLY A 37 1.38 4.89 6.84
N LEU A 38 0.14 4.70 6.42
CA LEU A 38 -0.87 5.75 6.36
C LEU A 38 -2.13 5.26 7.07
N ILE A 39 -2.41 5.85 8.22
CA ILE A 39 -3.60 5.53 9.03
C ILE A 39 -4.51 6.75 9.16
N GLY A 40 -5.72 6.53 9.66
CA GLY A 40 -6.72 7.57 9.88
C GLY A 40 -8.13 7.01 9.87
N PRO A 41 -9.12 7.73 10.42
CA PRO A 41 -10.50 7.28 10.45
C PRO A 41 -11.10 7.12 9.05
N ASN A 42 -12.31 6.52 8.98
CA ASN A 42 -13.05 6.42 7.72
C ASN A 42 -13.43 7.83 7.23
N GLY A 43 -13.25 8.08 5.93
CA GLY A 43 -13.46 9.41 5.36
C GLY A 43 -12.31 10.39 5.51
N ALA A 44 -11.20 10.03 6.16
CA ALA A 44 -10.04 10.92 6.36
C ALA A 44 -9.35 11.37 5.06
N GLY A 45 -9.59 10.70 3.91
CA GLY A 45 -8.97 11.02 2.62
C GLY A 45 -7.91 10.01 2.14
N LYS A 46 -7.68 8.90 2.86
CA LYS A 46 -6.65 7.89 2.52
C LYS A 46 -6.79 7.35 1.09
N THR A 47 -8.01 6.96 0.69
CA THR A 47 -8.32 6.48 -0.66
C THR A 47 -8.09 7.56 -1.72
N THR A 48 -8.39 8.81 -1.41
CA THR A 48 -8.10 9.94 -2.31
C THR A 48 -6.61 10.11 -2.50
N LEU A 49 -5.82 10.06 -1.43
CA LEU A 49 -4.36 10.21 -1.49
C LEU A 49 -3.71 9.09 -2.31
N ILE A 50 -4.11 7.82 -2.09
CA ILE A 50 -3.57 6.71 -2.89
C ILE A 50 -3.98 6.82 -4.37
N ASN A 51 -5.19 7.31 -4.65
CA ASN A 51 -5.64 7.56 -6.03
C ASN A 51 -4.80 8.66 -6.70
N VAL A 52 -4.44 9.72 -5.97
CA VAL A 52 -3.54 10.76 -6.45
C VAL A 52 -2.16 10.18 -6.75
N LEU A 53 -1.52 9.51 -5.79
CA LEU A 53 -0.20 8.90 -5.95
C LEU A 53 -0.10 7.87 -7.09
N THR A 54 -1.24 7.32 -7.50
CA THR A 54 -1.31 6.28 -8.54
C THR A 54 -1.96 6.74 -9.85
N GLY A 55 -2.25 8.05 -9.99
CA GLY A 55 -2.75 8.66 -11.23
C GLY A 55 -4.21 8.31 -11.57
N PHE A 56 -5.02 7.89 -10.57
CA PHE A 56 -6.46 7.69 -10.72
C PHE A 56 -7.26 8.97 -10.40
N GLN A 57 -6.66 9.91 -9.66
CA GLN A 57 -7.24 11.20 -9.30
C GLN A 57 -6.22 12.31 -9.55
N PRO A 58 -6.57 13.36 -10.33
CA PRO A 58 -5.72 14.55 -10.43
C PRO A 58 -5.73 15.34 -9.12
N THR A 59 -4.70 16.17 -8.92
CA THR A 59 -4.62 17.15 -7.83
C THR A 59 -5.21 18.49 -8.28
N ASP A 60 -5.80 19.24 -7.37
CA ASP A 60 -6.17 20.64 -7.62
C ASP A 60 -5.00 21.58 -7.34
N SER A 61 -4.13 21.22 -6.40
CA SER A 61 -2.85 21.88 -6.14
C SER A 61 -1.84 20.91 -5.54
N GLY A 62 -0.56 21.33 -5.52
CA GLY A 62 0.54 20.49 -5.12
C GLY A 62 1.06 19.61 -6.27
N ALA A 63 1.88 18.63 -5.96
CA ALA A 63 2.52 17.78 -6.94
C ALA A 63 2.76 16.35 -6.43
N VAL A 64 2.77 15.38 -7.34
CA VAL A 64 3.33 14.04 -7.11
C VAL A 64 4.70 13.97 -7.73
N VAL A 65 5.70 13.61 -6.92
CA VAL A 65 7.10 13.52 -7.34
C VAL A 65 7.60 12.10 -7.20
N LEU A 66 8.13 11.54 -8.26
CA LEU A 66 8.77 10.23 -8.31
C LEU A 66 10.27 10.41 -8.52
N GLU A 67 11.08 10.22 -7.46
CA GLU A 67 12.55 10.30 -7.56
C GLU A 67 13.02 11.56 -8.32
N ASP A 68 12.61 12.75 -7.87
CA ASP A 68 12.89 14.07 -8.45
C ASP A 68 12.15 14.41 -9.76
N GLU A 69 11.35 13.50 -10.34
CA GLU A 69 10.52 13.74 -11.50
C GLU A 69 9.08 14.07 -11.08
N ALA A 70 8.54 15.21 -11.49
CA ALA A 70 7.12 15.50 -11.34
C ALA A 70 6.30 14.58 -12.27
N VAL A 71 5.31 13.90 -11.70
CA VAL A 71 4.50 12.90 -12.42
C VAL A 71 3.01 13.22 -12.42
N ASP A 72 2.66 14.47 -12.18
CA ASP A 72 1.29 14.97 -12.16
C ASP A 72 0.61 14.78 -13.52
N GLY A 73 -0.66 14.39 -13.50
CA GLY A 73 -1.43 14.18 -14.71
C GLY A 73 -1.02 12.98 -15.56
N ILE A 74 -0.01 12.22 -15.13
CA ILE A 74 0.37 10.97 -15.80
C ILE A 74 -0.67 9.88 -15.43
N PRO A 75 -1.31 9.25 -16.43
CA PRO A 75 -2.33 8.24 -16.15
C PRO A 75 -1.75 6.98 -15.51
N ALA A 76 -2.56 6.29 -14.69
CA ALA A 76 -2.17 5.16 -13.86
C ALA A 76 -1.36 4.06 -14.58
N HIS A 77 -1.74 3.72 -15.83
CA HIS A 77 -1.03 2.70 -16.60
C HIS A 77 0.41 3.12 -16.98
N GLN A 78 0.67 4.42 -17.14
CA GLN A 78 2.01 4.94 -17.38
C GLN A 78 2.82 5.04 -16.07
N LEU A 79 2.19 5.46 -14.96
CA LEU A 79 2.80 5.41 -13.64
C LEU A 79 3.19 3.99 -13.24
N ARG A 80 2.36 2.99 -13.61
CA ARG A 80 2.73 1.58 -13.42
C ARG A 80 4.01 1.20 -14.18
N ARG A 81 4.18 1.68 -15.41
CA ARG A 81 5.41 1.46 -16.20
C ARG A 81 6.62 2.22 -15.62
N LYS A 82 6.40 3.34 -14.96
CA LYS A 82 7.43 4.08 -14.21
C LYS A 82 7.79 3.42 -12.87
N GLY A 83 7.08 2.36 -12.49
CA GLY A 83 7.38 1.57 -11.30
C GLY A 83 6.51 1.86 -10.07
N ILE A 84 5.37 2.53 -10.22
CA ILE A 84 4.38 2.69 -9.15
C ILE A 84 3.29 1.61 -9.31
N ALA A 85 3.23 0.66 -8.39
CA ALA A 85 2.20 -0.38 -8.36
C ALA A 85 1.25 -0.17 -7.18
N ARG A 86 0.01 -0.65 -7.30
CA ARG A 86 -0.93 -0.73 -6.17
C ARG A 86 -1.72 -2.03 -6.19
N THR A 87 -2.16 -2.45 -5.02
CA THR A 87 -3.27 -3.38 -4.87
C THR A 87 -4.56 -2.61 -4.68
N PHE A 88 -5.69 -3.29 -4.85
CA PHE A 88 -7.02 -2.75 -4.58
C PHE A 88 -7.67 -3.59 -3.50
N GLN A 89 -8.47 -2.99 -2.66
CA GLN A 89 -9.18 -3.65 -1.57
C GLN A 89 -9.96 -4.91 -2.02
N SER A 90 -10.49 -4.92 -3.24
CA SER A 90 -11.20 -6.09 -3.83
C SER A 90 -10.30 -7.04 -4.62
N GLY A 91 -8.95 -6.92 -4.55
CA GLY A 91 -8.00 -7.72 -5.33
C GLY A 91 -8.04 -7.47 -6.85
N ARG A 92 -9.22 -7.23 -7.40
CA ARG A 92 -9.48 -6.98 -8.84
C ARG A 92 -8.78 -7.98 -9.76
N LEU A 93 -8.84 -9.27 -9.40
CA LEU A 93 -8.33 -10.34 -10.26
C LEU A 93 -9.25 -10.53 -11.47
N PHE A 94 -8.67 -11.02 -12.56
CA PHE A 94 -9.42 -11.55 -13.69
C PHE A 94 -10.00 -12.91 -13.28
N ARG A 95 -11.22 -12.90 -12.79
CA ARG A 95 -11.84 -14.04 -12.07
C ARG A 95 -11.97 -15.29 -12.93
N ASP A 96 -12.15 -15.14 -14.24
CA ASP A 96 -12.31 -16.25 -15.18
C ASP A 96 -10.97 -16.80 -15.70
N LEU A 97 -9.85 -16.15 -15.35
CA LEU A 97 -8.51 -16.61 -15.73
C LEU A 97 -7.88 -17.45 -14.60
N ARG A 98 -6.94 -18.30 -14.99
CA ARG A 98 -6.09 -19.01 -14.01
C ARG A 98 -5.23 -18.03 -13.23
N VAL A 99 -4.73 -18.49 -12.09
CA VAL A 99 -3.83 -17.70 -11.24
C VAL A 99 -2.57 -17.28 -12.01
N VAL A 100 -1.90 -18.20 -12.71
CA VAL A 100 -0.71 -17.89 -13.50
C VAL A 100 -1.01 -16.88 -14.61
N ASP A 101 -2.18 -16.99 -15.27
CA ASP A 101 -2.58 -16.08 -16.35
C ASP A 101 -2.83 -14.65 -15.81
N ASN A 102 -3.31 -14.50 -14.56
CA ASN A 102 -3.46 -13.20 -13.91
C ASN A 102 -2.13 -12.45 -13.75
N LEU A 103 -1.05 -13.16 -13.44
CA LEU A 103 0.29 -12.59 -13.36
C LEU A 103 0.85 -12.35 -14.78
N GLU A 104 0.76 -13.34 -15.66
CA GLU A 104 1.22 -13.27 -17.06
C GLU A 104 0.70 -12.01 -17.77
N VAL A 105 -0.63 -11.79 -17.74
CA VAL A 105 -1.27 -10.62 -18.37
C VAL A 105 -0.66 -9.31 -17.90
N THR A 106 -0.28 -9.22 -16.63
CA THR A 106 0.39 -8.02 -16.09
C THR A 106 1.80 -7.86 -16.67
N GLY A 107 2.59 -8.93 -16.72
CA GLY A 107 3.93 -8.89 -17.31
C GLY A 107 3.90 -8.46 -18.79
N VAL A 108 2.99 -9.05 -19.58
CA VAL A 108 2.78 -8.68 -20.99
C VAL A 108 2.33 -7.22 -21.13
N GLY A 109 1.40 -6.76 -20.29
CA GLY A 109 0.94 -5.37 -20.27
C GLY A 109 2.04 -4.36 -19.92
N LEU A 110 3.09 -4.83 -19.23
CA LEU A 110 4.30 -4.07 -18.90
C LEU A 110 5.42 -4.22 -19.94
N GLY A 111 5.15 -4.89 -21.07
CA GLY A 111 6.04 -4.98 -22.22
C GLY A 111 6.95 -6.20 -22.24
N GLN A 112 6.70 -7.22 -21.42
CA GLN A 112 7.43 -8.49 -21.50
C GLN A 112 6.91 -9.35 -22.66
N SER A 113 7.78 -10.22 -23.18
CA SER A 113 7.32 -11.34 -24.00
C SER A 113 6.46 -12.27 -23.13
N ARG A 114 5.52 -12.98 -23.78
CA ARG A 114 4.68 -13.94 -23.06
C ARG A 114 5.50 -15.00 -22.31
N ARG A 115 6.58 -15.47 -22.95
CA ARG A 115 7.50 -16.45 -22.34
C ARG A 115 8.14 -15.92 -21.06
N ASP A 116 8.66 -14.69 -21.10
CA ASP A 116 9.32 -14.09 -19.93
C ASP A 116 8.30 -13.77 -18.83
N ALA A 117 7.10 -13.32 -19.21
CA ALA A 117 6.01 -13.06 -18.25
C ALA A 117 5.57 -14.33 -17.51
N ILE A 118 5.46 -15.48 -18.22
CA ILE A 118 5.13 -16.77 -17.57
C ILE A 118 6.26 -17.18 -16.62
N ALA A 119 7.52 -17.12 -17.07
CA ALA A 119 8.66 -17.51 -16.25
C ALA A 119 8.76 -16.65 -14.97
N GLU A 120 8.54 -15.34 -15.08
CA GLU A 120 8.48 -14.44 -13.90
C GLU A 120 7.28 -14.75 -13.02
N ALA A 121 6.10 -15.02 -13.59
CA ALA A 121 4.91 -15.39 -12.84
C ALA A 121 5.13 -16.65 -11.99
N GLU A 122 5.71 -17.70 -12.58
CA GLU A 122 6.08 -18.93 -11.87
C GLU A 122 7.07 -18.68 -10.75
N HIS A 123 8.10 -17.84 -11.00
CA HIS A 123 9.07 -17.46 -9.98
C HIS A 123 8.41 -16.70 -8.80
N ILE A 124 7.57 -15.71 -9.10
CA ILE A 124 6.85 -14.95 -8.07
C ILE A 124 5.90 -15.86 -7.28
N MET A 125 5.20 -16.76 -7.95
CA MET A 125 4.31 -17.72 -7.27
C MET A 125 5.08 -18.66 -6.34
N ALA A 126 6.26 -19.13 -6.75
CA ALA A 126 7.13 -19.93 -5.90
C ALA A 126 7.64 -19.12 -4.70
N TRP A 127 8.04 -17.87 -4.92
CA TRP A 127 8.49 -16.96 -3.85
C TRP A 127 7.38 -16.66 -2.83
N LEU A 128 6.12 -16.52 -3.27
CA LEU A 128 4.94 -16.34 -2.42
C LEU A 128 4.43 -17.64 -1.78
N GLY A 129 4.96 -18.82 -2.16
CA GLY A 129 4.49 -20.12 -1.68
C GLY A 129 3.12 -20.56 -2.24
N ILE A 130 2.70 -19.99 -3.38
CA ILE A 130 1.40 -20.24 -4.01
C ILE A 130 1.48 -21.00 -5.36
N SER A 131 2.60 -21.67 -5.65
CA SER A 131 2.77 -22.44 -6.91
C SER A 131 1.67 -23.48 -7.12
N HIS A 132 1.16 -24.07 -6.05
CA HIS A 132 0.07 -25.06 -6.09
C HIS A 132 -1.25 -24.50 -6.62
N LEU A 133 -1.43 -23.17 -6.62
CA LEU A 133 -2.61 -22.47 -7.12
C LEU A 133 -2.55 -22.17 -8.63
N SER A 134 -1.40 -22.40 -9.31
CA SER A 134 -1.10 -21.93 -10.67
C SER A 134 -2.21 -22.22 -11.67
N GLY A 135 -2.75 -23.43 -11.68
CA GLY A 135 -3.79 -23.87 -12.60
C GLY A 135 -5.23 -23.56 -12.16
N MET A 136 -5.43 -23.06 -10.94
CA MET A 136 -6.77 -22.76 -10.40
C MET A 136 -7.35 -21.51 -11.06
N ILE A 137 -8.67 -21.50 -11.23
CA ILE A 137 -9.41 -20.30 -11.67
C ILE A 137 -9.45 -19.31 -10.51
N ALA A 138 -9.03 -18.06 -10.76
CA ALA A 138 -8.87 -17.04 -9.72
C ALA A 138 -10.18 -16.75 -8.94
N GLY A 139 -11.33 -16.86 -9.61
CA GLY A 139 -12.63 -16.66 -8.99
C GLY A 139 -13.06 -17.76 -8.00
N ALA A 140 -12.34 -18.90 -7.96
CA ALA A 140 -12.58 -19.99 -7.02
C ALA A 140 -11.64 -19.99 -5.81
N LEU A 141 -10.74 -19.02 -5.71
CA LEU A 141 -9.77 -18.93 -4.62
C LEU A 141 -10.44 -18.53 -3.30
N PRO A 142 -9.95 -19.07 -2.16
CA PRO A 142 -10.20 -18.49 -0.86
C PRO A 142 -9.68 -17.05 -0.78
N TYR A 143 -10.29 -16.25 0.09
CA TYR A 143 -10.01 -14.81 0.19
C TYR A 143 -8.52 -14.50 0.44
N THR A 144 -7.87 -15.23 1.33
CA THR A 144 -6.44 -15.04 1.67
C THR A 144 -5.53 -15.31 0.47
N ASP A 145 -5.84 -16.36 -0.31
CA ASP A 145 -5.08 -16.69 -1.52
C ASP A 145 -5.32 -15.66 -2.62
N GLU A 146 -6.55 -15.14 -2.76
CA GLU A 146 -6.86 -14.03 -3.68
C GLU A 146 -5.98 -12.81 -3.39
N ARG A 147 -5.74 -12.49 -2.10
CA ARG A 147 -4.84 -11.40 -1.68
C ARG A 147 -3.39 -11.66 -2.05
N ARG A 148 -2.88 -12.89 -1.80
CA ARG A 148 -1.51 -13.28 -2.19
C ARG A 148 -1.32 -13.19 -3.71
N VAL A 149 -2.29 -13.63 -4.48
CA VAL A 149 -2.26 -13.50 -5.96
C VAL A 149 -2.29 -12.04 -6.40
N ALA A 150 -3.10 -11.19 -5.77
CA ALA A 150 -3.15 -9.75 -6.06
C ALA A 150 -1.81 -9.06 -5.79
N ILE A 151 -1.12 -9.41 -4.70
CA ILE A 151 0.23 -8.94 -4.39
C ILE A 151 1.22 -9.47 -5.44
N GLY A 152 1.18 -10.77 -5.77
CA GLY A 152 2.03 -11.36 -6.82
C GLY A 152 1.91 -10.61 -8.14
N ARG A 153 0.68 -10.32 -8.55
CA ARG A 153 0.40 -9.51 -9.74
C ARG A 153 0.97 -8.09 -9.64
N ALA A 154 0.89 -7.47 -8.47
CA ALA A 154 1.39 -6.11 -8.26
C ALA A 154 2.93 -6.05 -8.30
N ILE A 155 3.64 -7.10 -7.87
CA ILE A 155 5.11 -7.14 -7.87
C ILE A 155 5.73 -7.65 -9.18
N MET A 156 4.92 -8.09 -10.17
CA MET A 156 5.43 -8.39 -11.51
C MET A 156 6.25 -7.21 -12.05
N ARG A 157 7.41 -7.48 -12.66
CA ARG A 157 8.37 -6.47 -13.10
C ARG A 157 8.88 -5.57 -11.95
N THR A 158 9.01 -6.11 -10.78
CA THR A 158 9.54 -5.48 -9.55
C THR A 158 9.36 -3.97 -9.53
N PRO A 159 8.24 -3.44 -9.00
CA PRO A 159 7.99 -2.02 -8.96
C PRO A 159 9.03 -1.30 -8.07
N ARG A 160 9.19 0.01 -8.26
CA ARG A 160 9.96 0.86 -7.35
C ARG A 160 9.19 1.12 -6.05
N TYR A 161 7.87 1.29 -6.19
CA TYR A 161 6.93 1.57 -5.08
C TYR A 161 5.69 0.70 -5.21
N LEU A 162 5.26 0.16 -4.08
CA LEU A 162 4.05 -0.67 -3.95
C LEU A 162 3.13 -0.05 -2.92
N LEU A 163 1.92 0.33 -3.35
CA LEU A 163 0.90 0.90 -2.49
C LEU A 163 -0.13 -0.19 -2.18
N LEU A 164 -0.25 -0.55 -0.91
CA LEU A 164 -1.13 -1.59 -0.41
C LEU A 164 -2.32 -0.94 0.30
N ASP A 165 -3.52 -1.18 -0.24
CA ASP A 165 -4.77 -0.59 0.24
C ASP A 165 -5.57 -1.65 1.01
N GLU A 166 -5.48 -1.61 2.34
CA GLU A 166 -6.11 -2.53 3.29
C GLU A 166 -5.87 -4.02 2.94
N PRO A 167 -4.61 -4.44 2.79
CA PRO A 167 -4.32 -5.79 2.33
C PRO A 167 -4.72 -6.88 3.35
N ALA A 168 -4.77 -6.57 4.65
CA ALA A 168 -5.12 -7.52 5.72
C ALA A 168 -6.62 -7.49 6.11
N ALA A 169 -7.44 -6.65 5.46
CA ALA A 169 -8.87 -6.55 5.79
C ALA A 169 -9.55 -7.93 5.71
N GLY A 170 -10.24 -8.34 6.78
CA GLY A 170 -10.96 -9.61 6.85
C GLY A 170 -10.10 -10.85 7.08
N MET A 171 -8.80 -10.71 7.33
CA MET A 171 -7.89 -11.78 7.69
C MET A 171 -7.92 -12.06 9.19
N SER A 172 -7.66 -13.32 9.58
CA SER A 172 -7.34 -13.68 10.94
C SER A 172 -5.98 -13.10 11.36
N GLU A 173 -5.68 -13.10 12.65
CA GLU A 173 -4.40 -12.62 13.19
C GLU A 173 -3.21 -13.38 12.59
N HIS A 174 -3.31 -14.71 12.49
CA HIS A 174 -2.28 -15.55 11.88
C HIS A 174 -2.05 -15.21 10.39
N GLU A 175 -3.11 -15.07 9.60
CA GLU A 175 -3.02 -14.69 8.19
C GLU A 175 -2.44 -13.29 8.00
N SER A 176 -2.78 -12.35 8.89
CA SER A 176 -2.24 -10.99 8.90
C SER A 176 -0.73 -11.00 9.20
N HIS A 177 -0.29 -11.86 10.13
CA HIS A 177 1.14 -12.02 10.44
C HIS A 177 1.92 -12.63 9.26
N ASP A 178 1.38 -13.64 8.58
CA ASP A 178 1.97 -14.20 7.36
C ASP A 178 2.11 -13.13 6.26
N LEU A 179 1.06 -12.32 6.08
CA LEU A 179 1.07 -11.20 5.14
C LEU A 179 2.13 -10.16 5.52
N ALA A 180 2.28 -9.86 6.81
CA ALA A 180 3.32 -8.97 7.32
C ALA A 180 4.72 -9.47 6.90
N GLY A 181 4.98 -10.77 7.04
CA GLY A 181 6.22 -11.39 6.59
C GLY A 181 6.46 -11.20 5.09
N ILE A 182 5.43 -11.35 4.26
CA ILE A 182 5.51 -11.11 2.81
C ILE A 182 5.85 -9.65 2.52
N ILE A 183 5.19 -8.68 3.17
CA ILE A 183 5.41 -7.24 2.96
C ILE A 183 6.84 -6.85 3.36
N LYS A 184 7.33 -7.32 4.52
CA LYS A 184 8.72 -7.11 4.96
C LYS A 184 9.72 -7.62 3.92
N ARG A 185 9.49 -8.83 3.39
CA ARG A 185 10.36 -9.43 2.37
C ARG A 185 10.33 -8.65 1.05
N ILE A 186 9.18 -8.16 0.59
CA ILE A 186 9.08 -7.32 -0.62
C ILE A 186 9.97 -6.09 -0.47
N SER A 187 9.87 -5.38 0.66
CA SER A 187 10.69 -4.19 0.89
C SER A 187 12.17 -4.52 0.98
N ALA A 188 12.55 -5.54 1.76
CA ALA A 188 13.95 -5.87 2.04
C ALA A 188 14.67 -6.54 0.87
N GLU A 189 14.05 -7.55 0.22
CA GLU A 189 14.69 -8.35 -0.82
C GLU A 189 14.70 -7.64 -2.18
N PHE A 190 13.65 -6.88 -2.51
CA PHE A 190 13.52 -6.19 -3.80
C PHE A 190 13.81 -4.69 -3.72
N GLY A 191 14.06 -4.12 -2.53
CA GLY A 191 14.31 -2.70 -2.36
C GLY A 191 13.10 -1.81 -2.72
N VAL A 192 11.89 -2.35 -2.58
CA VAL A 192 10.64 -1.66 -2.92
C VAL A 192 10.23 -0.73 -1.78
N GLY A 193 9.93 0.54 -2.08
CA GLY A 193 9.26 1.43 -1.13
C GLY A 193 7.79 1.03 -0.99
N VAL A 194 7.32 0.75 0.21
CA VAL A 194 5.94 0.31 0.46
C VAL A 194 5.16 1.41 1.18
N LEU A 195 3.99 1.78 0.65
CA LEU A 195 2.97 2.53 1.37
C LEU A 195 1.88 1.56 1.81
N LEU A 196 1.72 1.38 3.11
CA LEU A 196 0.73 0.51 3.72
C LEU A 196 -0.42 1.35 4.29
N ILE A 197 -1.63 1.18 3.74
CA ILE A 197 -2.86 1.73 4.31
C ILE A 197 -3.57 0.60 5.02
N GLU A 198 -3.82 0.76 6.31
CA GLU A 198 -4.46 -0.26 7.14
C GLU A 198 -5.29 0.36 8.26
N HIS A 199 -6.31 -0.39 8.69
CA HIS A 199 -7.08 -0.10 9.89
C HIS A 199 -6.56 -0.86 11.11
N ASN A 200 -5.88 -1.98 10.91
CA ASN A 200 -5.22 -2.73 11.98
C ASN A 200 -3.95 -1.97 12.41
N ILE A 201 -4.09 -1.19 13.48
CA ILE A 201 -2.99 -0.36 14.01
C ILE A 201 -1.84 -1.22 14.50
N GLY A 202 -2.10 -2.39 15.11
CA GLY A 202 -1.06 -3.32 15.54
C GLY A 202 -0.13 -3.72 14.38
N LEU A 203 -0.72 -4.10 13.23
CA LEU A 203 0.03 -4.45 12.03
C LEU A 203 0.87 -3.26 11.50
N VAL A 204 0.32 -2.05 11.53
CA VAL A 204 1.04 -0.84 11.08
C VAL A 204 2.21 -0.53 12.01
N LEU A 205 2.00 -0.61 13.33
CA LEU A 205 3.05 -0.38 14.33
C LEU A 205 4.18 -1.43 14.24
N GLU A 206 3.85 -2.67 13.88
CA GLU A 206 4.83 -3.75 13.66
C GLU A 206 5.66 -3.59 12.39
N LEU A 207 5.03 -3.13 11.29
CA LEU A 207 5.63 -3.14 9.96
C LEU A 207 6.33 -1.84 9.59
N CYS A 208 5.78 -0.69 10.01
CA CYS A 208 6.15 0.59 9.44
C CYS A 208 7.28 1.25 10.24
N GLU A 209 8.24 1.86 9.53
CA GLU A 209 9.30 2.65 10.13
C GLU A 209 8.86 4.10 10.38
N ARG A 210 7.92 4.58 9.59
CA ARG A 210 7.31 5.91 9.68
C ARG A 210 5.83 5.82 9.37
N ILE A 211 5.03 6.51 10.14
CA ILE A 211 3.57 6.49 10.02
C ILE A 211 3.07 7.92 9.88
N PHE A 212 2.20 8.14 8.93
CA PHE A 212 1.43 9.36 8.74
C PHE A 212 0.00 9.12 9.21
N VAL A 213 -0.54 10.06 9.97
CA VAL A 213 -1.92 10.02 10.44
C VAL A 213 -2.70 11.10 9.73
N LEU A 214 -3.67 10.67 8.93
CA LEU A 214 -4.56 11.54 8.16
C LEU A 214 -5.90 11.63 8.85
N ASP A 215 -6.39 12.85 9.08
CA ASP A 215 -7.74 13.12 9.54
C ASP A 215 -8.31 14.32 8.80
N SER A 216 -9.56 14.21 8.36
CA SER A 216 -10.31 15.29 7.69
C SER A 216 -9.53 15.96 6.54
N GLY A 217 -8.73 15.18 5.80
CA GLY A 217 -7.92 15.61 4.67
C GLY A 217 -6.58 16.25 5.02
N GLU A 218 -6.16 16.27 6.28
CA GLU A 218 -4.91 16.85 6.75
C GLU A 218 -4.05 15.84 7.50
N ILE A 219 -2.72 15.98 7.40
CA ILE A 219 -1.80 15.18 8.23
C ILE A 219 -1.75 15.81 9.62
N ILE A 220 -2.25 15.09 10.62
CA ILE A 220 -2.31 15.55 12.01
C ILE A 220 -1.10 15.10 12.84
N GLU A 221 -0.44 14.01 12.44
CA GLU A 221 0.74 13.48 13.13
C GLU A 221 1.64 12.72 12.16
N VAL A 222 2.96 12.76 12.37
CA VAL A 222 3.96 12.00 11.60
C VAL A 222 5.07 11.55 12.53
N GLY A 223 5.36 10.26 12.57
CA GLY A 223 6.46 9.78 13.42
C GLY A 223 6.73 8.29 13.30
N PRO A 224 7.71 7.80 14.06
CA PRO A 224 7.95 6.37 14.25
C PRO A 224 6.81 5.74 15.07
N PRO A 225 6.66 4.40 15.06
CA PRO A 225 5.58 3.70 15.76
C PRO A 225 5.38 4.12 17.22
N ARG A 226 6.46 4.32 17.97
CA ARG A 226 6.39 4.75 19.38
C ARG A 226 5.71 6.10 19.56
N GLN A 227 6.07 7.09 18.73
CA GLN A 227 5.46 8.42 18.79
C GLN A 227 3.96 8.37 18.46
N ILE A 228 3.58 7.61 17.45
CA ILE A 228 2.17 7.47 17.03
C ILE A 228 1.34 6.80 18.12
N ARG A 229 1.89 5.79 18.79
CA ARG A 229 1.25 5.11 19.92
C ARG A 229 0.93 6.05 21.08
N ASP A 230 1.86 6.94 21.39
CA ASP A 230 1.77 7.82 22.56
C ASP A 230 1.02 9.14 22.25
N SER A 231 0.64 9.38 20.99
CA SER A 231 0.04 10.63 20.55
C SER A 231 -1.42 10.77 21.00
N ASP A 232 -1.71 11.84 21.72
CA ASP A 232 -3.07 12.21 22.11
C ASP A 232 -3.90 12.66 20.89
N ALA A 233 -3.28 13.30 19.87
CA ALA A 233 -3.94 13.68 18.63
C ALA A 233 -4.48 12.45 17.90
N VAL A 234 -3.69 11.36 17.83
CA VAL A 234 -4.11 10.10 17.23
C VAL A 234 -5.27 9.48 18.00
N ARG A 235 -5.18 9.43 19.33
CA ARG A 235 -6.27 8.92 20.18
C ARG A 235 -7.56 9.71 19.96
N HIS A 236 -7.50 11.05 19.88
CA HIS A 236 -8.67 11.90 19.65
C HIS A 236 -9.28 11.66 18.27
N ALA A 237 -8.49 11.53 17.20
CA ALA A 237 -8.98 11.27 15.85
C ALA A 237 -9.81 9.97 15.76
N TYR A 238 -9.46 8.97 16.56
CA TYR A 238 -10.15 7.68 16.59
C TYR A 238 -11.27 7.57 17.66
N MET A 239 -11.45 8.56 18.55
CA MET A 239 -12.45 8.52 19.63
C MET A 239 -13.91 8.45 19.18
N GLY A 240 -14.21 8.69 17.90
CA GLY A 240 -15.57 8.74 17.37
C GLY A 240 -16.12 7.43 16.81
N THR A 241 -15.28 6.49 16.34
CA THR A 241 -15.74 5.41 15.46
C THR A 241 -15.16 4.00 15.73
N GLN A 242 -14.01 3.86 16.39
CA GLN A 242 -13.33 2.56 16.63
C GLN A 242 -12.54 2.57 17.94
N ARG A 243 -13.13 3.14 18.99
CA ARG A 243 -12.44 3.45 20.25
C ARG A 243 -11.75 2.26 20.89
N ASP A 244 -12.42 1.11 20.94
CA ASP A 244 -11.94 -0.01 21.77
C ASP A 244 -10.79 -0.78 21.12
N GLU A 245 -10.85 -1.02 19.80
CA GLU A 245 -9.79 -1.73 19.06
C GLU A 245 -8.49 -0.91 18.98
N VAL A 246 -8.61 0.40 18.72
CA VAL A 246 -7.46 1.30 18.63
C VAL A 246 -6.80 1.49 19.99
N ILE A 247 -7.59 1.71 21.05
CA ILE A 247 -7.06 1.87 22.43
C ILE A 247 -6.42 0.57 22.89
N GLN A 248 -7.00 -0.58 22.56
CA GLN A 248 -6.43 -1.88 22.91
C GLN A 248 -5.12 -2.16 22.18
N ALA A 249 -5.03 -1.88 20.87
CA ALA A 249 -3.78 -2.01 20.11
C ALA A 249 -2.67 -1.08 20.60
N LEU A 250 -3.02 0.15 21.02
CA LEU A 250 -2.09 1.11 21.59
C LEU A 250 -1.66 0.75 23.04
N ALA A 251 -2.45 -0.05 23.76
CA ALA A 251 -2.20 -0.41 25.17
C ALA A 251 -1.49 -1.77 25.36
N THR A 252 -1.66 -2.71 24.44
CA THR A 252 -1.26 -4.13 24.66
C THR A 252 0.26 -4.34 24.78
N GLU A 253 1.10 -3.48 24.20
CA GLU A 253 2.56 -3.59 24.33
C GLU A 253 3.17 -2.87 25.55
N GLN A 254 2.37 -2.20 26.38
CA GLN A 254 2.90 -1.65 27.66
C GLN A 254 3.09 -2.75 28.73
N ALA A 255 2.51 -3.93 28.52
CA ALA A 255 2.58 -5.03 29.47
C ALA A 255 3.76 -6.00 29.24
N GLU A 256 4.50 -5.89 28.13
CA GLU A 256 5.57 -6.81 27.76
C GLU A 256 7.00 -6.18 27.79
N ALA A 257 7.16 -4.98 28.34
CA ALA A 257 8.49 -4.44 28.58
C ALA A 257 9.00 -4.88 29.96
N PRO A 258 10.14 -5.63 30.04
CA PRO A 258 10.72 -6.08 31.29
C PRO A 258 11.33 -4.94 32.11
#